data_4e65825008fa461a415f0fec4bd00440
#
_entry.id   4e65825008fa461a415f0fec4bd00440
#
_cell.length_a   1.000
_cell.length_b   1.000
_cell.length_c   1.000
_cell.angle_alpha   90.00
_cell.angle_beta   90.00
_cell.angle_gamma   90.00
#
_symmetry.space_group_name_H-M   'P 1'
#
loop_
_entity.id
_entity.type
_entity.pdbx_description
1 polymer ?
#
loop_
_entity_poly.entity_id
_entity_poly.type
_entity_poly.pdbx_seq_one_letter_code
_entity_poly.pdbx_strand_id
1 'polypeptide(L)'
;MGTVSRNGQTIKVEMRLFDVRTRRQLLGREYSGAATNPRLYAHTMADEVHLTQANLKGVARTKLTFSSDRVRDRATDTIEQRNVKEIFIADYDGFNQRRVTVNRQLNVFPSWSPDGRAIAYTSYRRGYPDIFISLIYQGTMETPTNGTGQNWLPAFSPDGTRIAFTSNRDGNSEIYVMNRDGSGLRRLTTHPAIDSTPTWSPSGAQVAFTSDRTGAPQIWVVGADGLNLRRLTSESYADRPTWSPAPYNEIAFSVRTGSRFDIKIYQVDNGATRQITFGEGTNESPAWAPNGKHLAFMSTRMGRANQIFIARRDGKDVRQVTREGNNFTPNWSSSQ
;
A
#
# COMPACT_ATOMS: atom_id res chain seq x y z
N MET A 1 0.84 24.08 -23.38
CA MET A 1 -0.31 24.93 -23.81
C MET A 1 -1.56 24.08 -23.81
N GLY A 2 -2.69 24.65 -23.45
CA GLY A 2 -3.96 23.92 -23.49
C GLY A 2 -5.15 24.86 -23.45
N THR A 3 -6.29 24.34 -23.87
CA THR A 3 -7.58 25.06 -23.82
C THR A 3 -8.59 24.17 -23.08
N VAL A 4 -9.50 24.82 -22.35
CA VAL A 4 -10.62 24.15 -21.70
C VAL A 4 -11.90 24.88 -22.14
N SER A 5 -12.82 24.15 -22.71
CA SER A 5 -14.14 24.65 -23.06
C SER A 5 -15.24 23.82 -22.42
N ARG A 6 -16.34 24.42 -22.09
CA ARG A 6 -17.51 23.74 -21.51
C ARG A 6 -18.75 24.05 -22.38
N ASN A 7 -19.46 22.99 -22.71
CA ASN A 7 -20.76 23.08 -23.38
C ASN A 7 -21.78 22.27 -22.58
N GLY A 8 -22.62 22.95 -21.83
CA GLY A 8 -23.59 22.35 -20.93
C GLY A 8 -22.95 21.42 -19.90
N GLN A 9 -23.27 20.14 -19.97
CA GLN A 9 -22.75 19.08 -19.08
C GLN A 9 -21.44 18.44 -19.59
N THR A 10 -20.90 18.89 -20.74
CA THR A 10 -19.69 18.33 -21.34
C THR A 10 -18.54 19.32 -21.19
N ILE A 11 -17.37 18.80 -20.81
CA ILE A 11 -16.09 19.52 -20.82
C ILE A 11 -15.23 18.94 -21.95
N LYS A 12 -14.56 19.83 -22.67
CA LYS A 12 -13.55 19.48 -23.67
C LYS A 12 -12.22 20.11 -23.23
N VAL A 13 -11.17 19.31 -23.18
CA VAL A 13 -9.83 19.75 -22.79
C VAL A 13 -8.85 19.37 -23.87
N GLU A 14 -8.16 20.35 -24.43
CA GLU A 14 -7.06 20.14 -25.36
C GLU A 14 -5.72 20.42 -24.65
N MET A 15 -4.75 19.55 -24.85
CA MET A 15 -3.40 19.69 -24.30
C MET A 15 -2.37 19.49 -25.41
N ARG A 16 -1.34 20.38 -25.41
CA ARG A 16 -0.17 20.25 -26.28
C ARG A 16 1.08 20.45 -25.45
N LEU A 17 2.01 19.51 -25.51
CA LEU A 17 3.32 19.58 -24.88
C LEU A 17 4.37 19.85 -25.94
N PHE A 18 5.23 20.84 -25.72
CA PHE A 18 6.31 21.19 -26.62
C PHE A 18 7.65 21.10 -25.90
N ASP A 19 8.66 20.65 -26.62
CA ASP A 19 10.05 20.88 -26.24
C ASP A 19 10.41 22.33 -26.52
N VAL A 20 10.76 23.09 -25.47
CA VAL A 20 11.02 24.54 -25.57
C VAL A 20 12.26 24.83 -26.41
N ARG A 21 13.26 23.97 -26.38
CA ARG A 21 14.53 24.13 -27.08
C ARG A 21 14.40 23.88 -28.59
N THR A 22 13.74 22.79 -28.95
CA THR A 22 13.56 22.37 -30.34
C THR A 22 12.29 22.91 -30.99
N ARG A 23 11.38 23.49 -30.20
CA ARG A 23 10.03 23.96 -30.60
C ARG A 23 9.15 22.83 -31.18
N ARG A 24 9.55 21.58 -30.99
CA ARG A 24 8.82 20.42 -31.50
C ARG A 24 7.68 20.05 -30.54
N GLN A 25 6.51 19.75 -31.09
CA GLN A 25 5.42 19.18 -30.31
C GLN A 25 5.74 17.73 -29.96
N LEU A 26 5.77 17.42 -28.66
CA LEU A 26 6.01 16.09 -28.11
C LEU A 26 4.72 15.30 -27.92
N LEU A 27 3.62 15.97 -27.56
CA LEU A 27 2.34 15.36 -27.28
C LEU A 27 1.22 16.33 -27.67
N GLY A 28 0.16 15.81 -28.26
CA GLY A 28 -1.10 16.50 -28.46
C GLY A 28 -2.24 15.53 -28.10
N ARG A 29 -3.16 15.95 -27.25
CA ARG A 29 -4.32 15.18 -26.84
C ARG A 29 -5.55 16.07 -26.68
N GLU A 30 -6.68 15.45 -26.94
CA GLU A 30 -7.99 16.01 -26.70
C GLU A 30 -8.79 15.02 -25.84
N TYR A 31 -9.47 15.54 -24.83
CA TYR A 31 -10.34 14.78 -23.95
C TYR A 31 -11.71 15.45 -23.93
N SER A 32 -12.77 14.65 -24.04
CA SER A 32 -14.14 15.16 -23.95
C SER A 32 -14.99 14.21 -23.12
N GLY A 33 -15.85 14.77 -22.29
CA GLY A 33 -16.79 13.99 -21.48
C GLY A 33 -17.48 14.82 -20.39
N ALA A 34 -18.06 14.16 -19.39
CA ALA A 34 -18.87 14.80 -18.38
C ALA A 34 -18.09 15.84 -17.55
N ALA A 35 -18.66 17.04 -17.42
CA ALA A 35 -18.07 18.12 -16.61
C ALA A 35 -18.11 17.86 -15.08
N THR A 36 -18.77 16.78 -14.66
CA THR A 36 -18.90 16.41 -13.24
C THR A 36 -17.59 15.86 -12.63
N ASN A 37 -16.63 15.42 -13.46
CA ASN A 37 -15.34 14.90 -12.97
C ASN A 37 -14.13 15.51 -13.71
N PRO A 38 -13.85 16.81 -13.57
CA PRO A 38 -12.73 17.46 -14.26
C PRO A 38 -11.36 16.94 -13.79
N ARG A 39 -11.28 16.39 -12.57
CA ARG A 39 -10.06 15.79 -12.03
C ARG A 39 -9.59 14.58 -12.85
N LEU A 40 -10.51 13.77 -13.39
CA LEU A 40 -10.15 12.63 -14.23
C LEU A 40 -9.31 13.08 -15.43
N TYR A 41 -9.72 14.15 -16.11
CA TYR A 41 -8.98 14.69 -17.26
C TYR A 41 -7.63 15.27 -16.84
N ALA A 42 -7.58 16.03 -15.74
CA ALA A 42 -6.34 16.59 -15.23
C ALA A 42 -5.34 15.49 -14.85
N HIS A 43 -5.78 14.44 -14.17
CA HIS A 43 -4.94 13.31 -13.79
C HIS A 43 -4.49 12.49 -15.01
N THR A 44 -5.37 12.28 -16.00
CA THR A 44 -5.00 11.59 -17.25
C THR A 44 -3.93 12.38 -18.00
N MET A 45 -4.09 13.69 -18.12
CA MET A 45 -3.09 14.57 -18.75
C MET A 45 -1.74 14.53 -18.00
N ALA A 46 -1.78 14.60 -16.68
CA ALA A 46 -0.57 14.53 -15.86
C ALA A 46 0.19 13.21 -16.08
N ASP A 47 -0.52 12.09 -16.11
CA ASP A 47 0.07 10.76 -16.36
C ASP A 47 0.66 10.64 -17.77
N GLU A 48 -0.01 11.18 -18.80
CA GLU A 48 0.51 11.18 -20.18
C GLU A 48 1.72 12.09 -20.37
N VAL A 49 1.73 13.27 -19.74
CA VAL A 49 2.92 14.14 -19.73
C VAL A 49 4.09 13.44 -19.07
N HIS A 50 3.85 12.80 -17.92
CA HIS A 50 4.89 12.07 -17.21
C HIS A 50 5.44 10.88 -18.04
N LEU A 51 4.56 10.14 -18.71
CA LEU A 51 4.95 9.04 -19.60
C LEU A 51 5.79 9.56 -20.78
N THR A 52 5.38 10.67 -21.39
CA THR A 52 6.08 11.26 -22.54
C THR A 52 7.47 11.80 -22.17
N GLN A 53 7.61 12.40 -20.98
CA GLN A 53 8.88 13.01 -20.56
C GLN A 53 9.85 12.02 -19.90
N ALA A 54 9.33 11.08 -19.13
CA ALA A 54 10.14 10.20 -18.29
C ALA A 54 10.13 8.74 -18.73
N ASN A 55 9.35 8.39 -19.75
CA ASN A 55 9.08 7.00 -20.20
C ASN A 55 8.61 6.10 -19.05
N LEU A 56 7.85 6.66 -18.12
CA LEU A 56 7.32 5.98 -16.93
C LEU A 56 5.85 6.32 -16.73
N LYS A 57 5.06 5.33 -16.34
CA LYS A 57 3.67 5.57 -15.97
C LYS A 57 3.58 6.55 -14.82
N GLY A 58 2.67 7.51 -14.90
CA GLY A 58 2.34 8.42 -13.82
C GLY A 58 1.55 7.72 -12.70
N VAL A 59 1.28 8.43 -11.63
CA VAL A 59 0.50 7.94 -10.47
C VAL A 59 -0.78 8.75 -10.22
N ALA A 60 -1.07 9.73 -11.07
CA ALA A 60 -2.15 10.67 -10.83
C ALA A 60 -3.54 10.00 -10.81
N ARG A 61 -3.73 8.90 -11.54
CA ARG A 61 -4.96 8.11 -11.53
C ARG A 61 -4.99 6.97 -10.52
N THR A 62 -3.91 6.77 -9.78
CA THR A 62 -3.84 5.70 -8.78
C THR A 62 -4.57 6.09 -7.48
N LYS A 63 -4.78 5.10 -6.63
CA LYS A 63 -5.47 5.26 -5.36
C LYS A 63 -4.64 4.73 -4.20
N LEU A 64 -4.90 5.30 -3.04
CA LEU A 64 -4.44 4.78 -1.76
C LEU A 64 -5.58 4.10 -1.03
N THR A 65 -5.29 3.02 -0.32
CA THR A 65 -6.14 2.49 0.74
C THR A 65 -5.43 2.57 2.07
N PHE A 66 -6.17 2.73 3.14
CA PHE A 66 -5.65 2.81 4.52
C PHE A 66 -6.76 2.48 5.52
N SER A 67 -6.39 2.10 6.73
CA SER A 67 -7.34 1.98 7.83
C SER A 67 -7.46 3.29 8.61
N SER A 68 -8.67 3.65 9.06
CA SER A 68 -8.93 4.91 9.76
C SER A 68 -9.91 4.73 10.92
N ASP A 69 -9.64 5.41 12.04
CA ASP A 69 -10.52 5.47 13.20
C ASP A 69 -11.48 6.67 13.19
N ARG A 70 -11.52 7.46 12.12
CA ARG A 70 -12.34 8.68 11.99
C ARG A 70 -13.85 8.47 12.14
N VAL A 71 -14.30 7.22 11.99
CA VAL A 71 -15.72 6.82 12.14
C VAL A 71 -16.14 6.58 13.58
N ARG A 72 -15.21 6.71 14.54
CA ARG A 72 -15.48 6.56 15.96
C ARG A 72 -16.25 7.77 16.47
N ASP A 73 -17.30 7.50 17.21
CA ASP A 73 -17.94 8.52 18.05
C ASP A 73 -17.31 8.46 19.45
N ARG A 74 -16.36 9.36 19.71
CA ARG A 74 -15.60 9.40 20.96
C ARG A 74 -16.50 9.68 22.19
N ALA A 75 -17.68 10.24 21.99
CA ALA A 75 -18.61 10.59 23.05
C ALA A 75 -19.50 9.40 23.45
N THR A 76 -19.84 8.52 22.49
CA THR A 76 -20.80 7.42 22.69
C THR A 76 -20.21 6.02 22.60
N ASP A 77 -18.99 5.88 22.06
CA ASP A 77 -18.35 4.58 21.89
C ASP A 77 -17.99 3.92 23.23
N THR A 78 -18.46 2.69 23.44
CA THR A 78 -18.05 1.81 24.54
C THR A 78 -16.56 1.47 24.44
N ILE A 79 -15.99 0.89 25.51
CA ILE A 79 -14.58 0.46 25.52
C ILE A 79 -14.29 -0.51 24.37
N GLU A 80 -15.21 -1.40 24.03
CA GLU A 80 -15.11 -2.35 22.93
C GLU A 80 -15.11 -1.65 21.56
N GLN A 81 -15.90 -0.59 21.40
CA GLN A 81 -16.00 0.20 20.17
C GLN A 81 -14.80 1.16 19.96
N ARG A 82 -13.94 1.36 20.97
CA ARG A 82 -12.75 2.20 20.86
C ARG A 82 -11.71 1.69 19.85
N ASN A 83 -11.76 0.42 19.48
CA ASN A 83 -10.86 -0.19 18.50
C ASN A 83 -11.42 -0.23 17.07
N VAL A 84 -12.61 0.35 16.83
CA VAL A 84 -13.20 0.41 15.49
C VAL A 84 -12.28 1.15 14.53
N LYS A 85 -11.94 0.49 13.44
CA LYS A 85 -11.28 1.09 12.27
C LYS A 85 -11.96 0.57 11.02
N GLU A 86 -12.11 1.44 10.04
CA GLU A 86 -12.65 1.08 8.74
C GLU A 86 -11.62 1.28 7.65
N ILE A 87 -11.73 0.50 6.58
CA ILE A 87 -10.91 0.66 5.40
C ILE A 87 -11.46 1.82 4.55
N PHE A 88 -10.59 2.71 4.15
CA PHE A 88 -10.85 3.82 3.24
C PHE A 88 -10.04 3.70 1.97
N ILE A 89 -10.53 4.30 0.91
CA ILE A 89 -9.79 4.60 -0.32
C ILE A 89 -9.79 6.10 -0.55
N ALA A 90 -8.73 6.60 -1.17
CA ALA A 90 -8.58 7.99 -1.60
C ALA A 90 -7.89 8.03 -2.97
N ASP A 91 -8.03 9.13 -3.69
CA ASP A 91 -7.11 9.44 -4.79
C ASP A 91 -5.68 9.62 -4.23
N TYR A 92 -4.66 9.48 -5.09
CA TYR A 92 -3.25 9.57 -4.66
C TYR A 92 -2.91 10.86 -3.92
N ASP A 93 -3.62 11.94 -4.18
CA ASP A 93 -3.43 13.27 -3.59
C ASP A 93 -4.32 13.53 -2.36
N GLY A 94 -5.05 12.53 -1.89
CA GLY A 94 -5.89 12.59 -0.70
C GLY A 94 -7.33 13.05 -0.93
N PHE A 95 -7.73 13.33 -2.15
CA PHE A 95 -9.13 13.64 -2.47
C PHE A 95 -10.00 12.39 -2.58
N ASN A 96 -11.33 12.59 -2.69
CA ASN A 96 -12.32 11.54 -2.90
C ASN A 96 -12.23 10.38 -1.89
N GLN A 97 -11.98 10.71 -0.62
CA GLN A 97 -11.90 9.70 0.43
C GLN A 97 -13.26 9.05 0.64
N ARG A 98 -13.31 7.74 0.48
CA ARG A 98 -14.54 6.93 0.63
C ARG A 98 -14.28 5.73 1.52
N ARG A 99 -15.26 5.41 2.35
CA ARG A 99 -15.25 4.23 3.20
C ARG A 99 -15.58 2.98 2.38
N VAL A 100 -14.80 1.92 2.56
CA VAL A 100 -14.98 0.62 1.93
C VAL A 100 -15.73 -0.35 2.85
N THR A 101 -15.34 -0.38 4.13
CA THR A 101 -16.00 -1.23 5.13
C THR A 101 -16.91 -0.39 6.02
N VAL A 102 -18.04 -0.98 6.46
CA VAL A 102 -19.09 -0.28 7.23
C VAL A 102 -19.61 -1.13 8.40
N ASN A 103 -18.83 -2.12 8.84
CA ASN A 103 -19.27 -3.11 9.82
C ASN A 103 -18.99 -2.70 11.28
N ARG A 104 -18.40 -1.52 11.53
CA ARG A 104 -18.02 -1.00 12.85
C ARG A 104 -17.17 -1.99 13.68
N GLN A 105 -16.26 -2.67 13.00
CA GLN A 105 -15.28 -3.57 13.60
C GLN A 105 -13.85 -3.06 13.36
N LEU A 106 -12.88 -3.76 13.92
CA LEU A 106 -11.48 -3.51 13.60
C LEU A 106 -11.17 -4.09 12.22
N ASN A 107 -10.98 -3.20 11.21
CA ASN A 107 -10.55 -3.54 9.87
C ASN A 107 -9.21 -2.85 9.60
N VAL A 108 -8.17 -3.64 9.30
CA VAL A 108 -6.77 -3.16 9.21
C VAL A 108 -5.98 -3.88 8.11
N PHE A 109 -4.79 -3.38 7.81
CA PHE A 109 -3.85 -3.97 6.87
C PHE A 109 -4.42 -4.22 5.48
N PRO A 110 -4.94 -3.17 4.82
CA PRO A 110 -5.45 -3.33 3.48
C PRO A 110 -4.33 -3.57 2.46
N SER A 111 -4.62 -4.40 1.45
CA SER A 111 -3.76 -4.70 0.30
C SER A 111 -4.59 -4.66 -0.98
N TRP A 112 -4.21 -3.83 -1.95
CA TRP A 112 -4.84 -3.77 -3.26
C TRP A 112 -4.52 -5.01 -4.10
N SER A 113 -5.51 -5.51 -4.84
CA SER A 113 -5.26 -6.44 -5.93
C SER A 113 -4.55 -5.70 -7.09
N PRO A 114 -3.68 -6.38 -7.86
CA PRO A 114 -2.92 -5.75 -8.94
C PRO A 114 -3.79 -5.17 -10.06
N ASP A 115 -5.01 -5.67 -10.25
CA ASP A 115 -6.00 -5.15 -11.20
C ASP A 115 -6.77 -3.92 -10.68
N GLY A 116 -6.53 -3.50 -9.43
CA GLY A 116 -7.19 -2.37 -8.78
C GLY A 116 -8.70 -2.56 -8.53
N ARG A 117 -9.20 -3.81 -8.55
CA ARG A 117 -10.63 -4.10 -8.41
C ARG A 117 -11.03 -4.63 -7.04
N ALA A 118 -10.07 -5.09 -6.25
CA ALA A 118 -10.32 -5.65 -4.93
C ALA A 118 -9.32 -5.16 -3.89
N ILE A 119 -9.73 -5.19 -2.62
CA ILE A 119 -8.88 -4.93 -1.46
C ILE A 119 -9.03 -6.11 -0.51
N ALA A 120 -7.93 -6.81 -0.23
CA ALA A 120 -7.84 -7.76 0.86
C ALA A 120 -7.49 -7.01 2.15
N TYR A 121 -8.03 -7.43 3.28
CA TYR A 121 -7.76 -6.81 4.59
C TYR A 121 -8.02 -7.80 5.72
N THR A 122 -7.46 -7.51 6.89
CA THR A 122 -7.78 -8.22 8.12
C THR A 122 -9.01 -7.59 8.77
N SER A 123 -10.00 -8.40 9.13
CA SER A 123 -11.21 -7.95 9.85
C SER A 123 -11.52 -8.82 11.06
N TYR A 124 -11.95 -8.18 12.14
CA TYR A 124 -12.42 -8.84 13.36
C TYR A 124 -13.95 -9.04 13.40
N ARG A 125 -14.62 -8.95 12.24
CA ARG A 125 -16.09 -9.08 12.16
C ARG A 125 -16.66 -10.43 12.62
N ARG A 126 -15.79 -11.46 12.71
CA ARG A 126 -16.14 -12.79 13.26
C ARG A 126 -15.76 -12.97 14.73
N GLY A 127 -15.30 -11.89 15.43
CA GLY A 127 -14.78 -11.93 16.79
C GLY A 127 -13.29 -12.28 16.89
N TYR A 128 -12.67 -12.69 15.77
CA TYR A 128 -11.25 -12.99 15.65
C TYR A 128 -10.72 -12.49 14.28
N PRO A 129 -9.42 -12.26 14.14
CA PRO A 129 -8.85 -11.75 12.89
C PRO A 129 -8.92 -12.81 11.79
N ASP A 130 -9.49 -12.41 10.66
CA ASP A 130 -9.56 -13.23 9.46
C ASP A 130 -9.46 -12.37 8.20
N ILE A 131 -9.16 -12.97 7.04
CA ILE A 131 -8.96 -12.26 5.79
C ILE A 131 -10.26 -12.17 5.03
N PHE A 132 -10.57 -10.94 4.60
CA PHE A 132 -11.70 -10.61 3.75
C PHE A 132 -11.21 -9.87 2.51
N ILE A 133 -11.92 -10.01 1.41
CA ILE A 133 -11.66 -9.32 0.15
C ILE A 133 -12.93 -8.56 -0.26
N SER A 134 -12.86 -7.22 -0.30
CA SER A 134 -13.94 -6.40 -0.84
C SER A 134 -13.74 -6.17 -2.33
N LEU A 135 -14.77 -6.50 -3.13
CA LEU A 135 -14.82 -6.23 -4.57
C LEU A 135 -15.38 -4.82 -4.78
N ILE A 136 -14.50 -3.86 -5.06
CA ILE A 136 -14.78 -2.41 -4.95
C ILE A 136 -15.90 -1.93 -5.88
N TYR A 137 -16.01 -2.51 -7.09
CA TYR A 137 -17.00 -2.10 -8.09
C TYR A 137 -18.28 -2.94 -8.05
N GLN A 138 -18.24 -4.09 -7.40
CA GLN A 138 -19.40 -4.99 -7.28
C GLN A 138 -20.15 -4.79 -5.96
N GLY A 139 -19.49 -4.18 -4.95
CA GLY A 139 -20.06 -4.03 -3.61
C GLY A 139 -20.24 -5.35 -2.85
N THR A 140 -19.57 -6.42 -3.30
CA THR A 140 -19.59 -7.74 -2.69
C THR A 140 -18.28 -8.05 -1.97
N MET A 141 -18.26 -9.15 -1.20
CA MET A 141 -17.13 -9.55 -0.39
C MET A 141 -16.89 -11.05 -0.50
N GLU A 142 -15.61 -11.42 -0.62
CA GLU A 142 -15.11 -12.79 -0.59
C GLU A 142 -14.44 -13.07 0.77
N THR A 143 -14.45 -14.34 1.20
CA THR A 143 -13.81 -14.79 2.44
C THR A 143 -12.94 -16.02 2.15
N PRO A 144 -11.71 -15.84 1.66
CA PRO A 144 -10.88 -16.94 1.21
C PRO A 144 -10.38 -17.85 2.34
N THR A 145 -10.32 -17.32 3.57
CA THR A 145 -9.98 -18.11 4.76
C THR A 145 -11.25 -18.70 5.39
N ASN A 146 -11.17 -19.92 5.87
CA ASN A 146 -12.30 -20.68 6.45
C ASN A 146 -12.40 -20.59 7.97
N GLY A 147 -11.68 -19.65 8.60
CA GLY A 147 -11.67 -19.46 10.04
C GLY A 147 -10.78 -20.43 10.82
N THR A 148 -9.98 -21.25 10.17
CA THR A 148 -8.97 -22.06 10.84
C THR A 148 -7.80 -21.17 11.27
N GLY A 149 -7.53 -21.09 12.57
CA GLY A 149 -6.54 -20.20 13.16
C GLY A 149 -6.94 -18.74 13.04
N GLN A 150 -6.04 -17.87 13.41
CA GLN A 150 -6.14 -16.43 13.21
C GLN A 150 -5.31 -16.06 11.98
N ASN A 151 -5.81 -15.17 11.12
CA ASN A 151 -5.21 -14.84 9.84
C ASN A 151 -5.11 -13.32 9.68
N TRP A 152 -3.89 -12.82 9.37
CA TRP A 152 -3.60 -11.38 9.31
C TRP A 152 -2.75 -11.01 8.10
N LEU A 153 -2.67 -9.70 7.83
CA LEU A 153 -1.65 -9.08 7.00
C LEU A 153 -1.60 -9.67 5.58
N PRO A 154 -2.74 -9.68 4.87
CA PRO A 154 -2.76 -10.23 3.52
C PRO A 154 -1.97 -9.37 2.54
N ALA A 155 -1.29 -10.01 1.60
CA ALA A 155 -0.59 -9.39 0.48
C ALA A 155 -0.87 -10.15 -0.82
N PHE A 156 -1.46 -9.47 -1.81
CA PHE A 156 -1.65 -10.06 -3.14
C PHE A 156 -0.32 -10.29 -3.85
N SER A 157 -0.19 -11.40 -4.57
CA SER A 157 0.90 -11.62 -5.52
C SER A 157 0.79 -10.66 -6.71
N PRO A 158 1.90 -10.36 -7.42
CA PRO A 158 1.90 -9.40 -8.53
C PRO A 158 0.96 -9.78 -9.69
N ASP A 159 0.68 -11.06 -9.88
CA ASP A 159 -0.28 -11.59 -10.85
C ASP A 159 -1.74 -11.61 -10.35
N GLY A 160 -1.95 -11.32 -9.05
CA GLY A 160 -3.26 -11.32 -8.40
C GLY A 160 -3.88 -12.70 -8.16
N THR A 161 -3.17 -13.78 -8.46
CA THR A 161 -3.69 -15.15 -8.36
C THR A 161 -3.55 -15.76 -6.97
N ARG A 162 -2.61 -15.24 -6.15
CA ARG A 162 -2.29 -15.75 -4.82
C ARG A 162 -2.31 -14.65 -3.77
N ILE A 163 -2.42 -15.08 -2.51
CA ILE A 163 -2.33 -14.22 -1.32
C ILE A 163 -1.32 -14.83 -0.36
N ALA A 164 -0.30 -14.07 0.03
CA ALA A 164 0.55 -14.37 1.17
C ALA A 164 -0.05 -13.71 2.41
N PHE A 165 0.03 -14.36 3.57
CA PHE A 165 -0.54 -13.86 4.80
C PHE A 165 0.14 -14.48 6.03
N THR A 166 -0.05 -13.88 7.19
CA THR A 166 0.37 -14.43 8.48
C THR A 166 -0.73 -15.27 9.07
N SER A 167 -0.42 -16.45 9.61
CA SER A 167 -1.39 -17.29 10.33
C SER A 167 -0.72 -18.04 11.48
N ASN A 168 -1.47 -18.25 12.59
CA ASN A 168 -1.03 -19.07 13.72
C ASN A 168 -1.72 -20.44 13.77
N ARG A 169 -2.29 -20.91 12.65
CA ARG A 169 -3.07 -22.17 12.57
C ARG A 169 -2.34 -23.41 13.04
N ASP A 170 -1.00 -23.44 12.93
CA ASP A 170 -0.16 -24.56 13.32
C ASP A 170 0.67 -24.26 14.60
N GLY A 171 0.18 -23.35 15.47
CA GLY A 171 0.75 -23.05 16.77
C GLY A 171 1.27 -21.60 16.90
N ASN A 172 2.29 -21.21 16.16
CA ASN A 172 2.82 -19.84 16.14
C ASN A 172 2.57 -19.14 14.81
N SER A 173 2.86 -17.83 14.76
CA SER A 173 2.69 -17.01 13.56
C SER A 173 3.74 -17.34 12.52
N GLU A 174 3.29 -17.76 11.35
CA GLU A 174 4.10 -18.13 10.19
C GLU A 174 3.52 -17.53 8.91
N ILE A 175 4.31 -17.52 7.85
CA ILE A 175 3.87 -17.09 6.52
C ILE A 175 3.23 -18.24 5.78
N TYR A 176 2.02 -17.99 5.27
CA TYR A 176 1.27 -18.90 4.41
C TYR A 176 1.00 -18.27 3.05
N VAL A 177 0.78 -19.11 2.06
CA VAL A 177 0.35 -18.72 0.72
C VAL A 177 -0.85 -19.58 0.33
N MET A 178 -1.85 -18.97 -0.28
CA MET A 178 -3.03 -19.65 -0.85
C MET A 178 -3.38 -19.02 -2.20
N ASN A 179 -4.17 -19.68 -3.00
CA ASN A 179 -4.84 -19.08 -4.14
C ASN A 179 -5.86 -18.03 -3.65
N ARG A 180 -6.23 -17.07 -4.50
CA ARG A 180 -7.18 -16.00 -4.16
C ARG A 180 -8.53 -16.55 -3.67
N ASP A 181 -8.97 -17.68 -4.19
CA ASP A 181 -10.21 -18.37 -3.79
C ASP A 181 -10.10 -19.14 -2.47
N GLY A 182 -8.92 -19.18 -1.83
CA GLY A 182 -8.64 -19.90 -0.60
C GLY A 182 -8.13 -21.32 -0.79
N SER A 183 -8.11 -21.85 -2.01
CA SER A 183 -7.55 -23.17 -2.33
C SER A 183 -6.01 -23.14 -2.33
N GLY A 184 -5.39 -24.31 -2.41
CA GLY A 184 -3.92 -24.42 -2.56
C GLY A 184 -3.13 -23.87 -1.36
N LEU A 185 -3.72 -23.87 -0.17
CA LEU A 185 -3.08 -23.39 1.05
C LEU A 185 -1.78 -24.12 1.34
N ARG A 186 -0.70 -23.35 1.55
CA ARG A 186 0.63 -23.88 1.87
C ARG A 186 1.34 -23.01 2.90
N ARG A 187 1.93 -23.62 3.91
CA ARG A 187 2.84 -22.99 4.86
C ARG A 187 4.19 -22.74 4.16
N LEU A 188 4.69 -21.51 4.23
CA LEU A 188 5.92 -21.10 3.57
C LEU A 188 7.11 -21.08 4.52
N THR A 189 6.88 -20.74 5.79
CA THR A 189 7.91 -20.72 6.82
C THR A 189 7.57 -21.67 7.97
N THR A 190 8.62 -22.16 8.66
CA THR A 190 8.48 -23.07 9.81
C THR A 190 9.61 -22.76 10.80
N HIS A 191 9.30 -22.01 11.85
CA HIS A 191 10.27 -21.64 12.89
C HIS A 191 9.53 -21.34 14.21
N PRO A 192 10.12 -21.56 15.41
CA PRO A 192 9.48 -21.19 16.67
C PRO A 192 9.29 -19.68 16.88
N ALA A 193 10.06 -18.84 16.17
CA ALA A 193 9.91 -17.39 16.17
C ALA A 193 8.67 -16.92 15.40
N ILE A 194 8.32 -15.65 15.54
CA ILE A 194 7.18 -15.01 14.84
C ILE A 194 7.63 -14.57 13.45
N ASP A 195 6.97 -15.12 12.43
CA ASP A 195 7.07 -14.68 11.05
C ASP A 195 5.80 -13.93 10.65
N SER A 196 5.93 -12.70 10.14
CA SER A 196 4.78 -11.82 9.89
C SER A 196 5.03 -10.83 8.74
N THR A 197 4.00 -10.05 8.38
CA THR A 197 4.06 -8.94 7.39
C THR A 197 4.66 -9.33 6.04
N PRO A 198 4.10 -10.34 5.34
CA PRO A 198 4.63 -10.75 4.04
C PRO A 198 4.42 -9.69 2.95
N THR A 199 5.36 -9.61 2.02
CA THR A 199 5.26 -8.87 0.76
C THR A 199 5.93 -9.62 -0.37
N TRP A 200 5.34 -9.58 -1.56
CA TRP A 200 5.87 -10.29 -2.72
C TRP A 200 6.95 -9.48 -3.46
N SER A 201 7.94 -10.18 -4.00
CA SER A 201 8.81 -9.60 -5.03
C SER A 201 8.02 -9.26 -6.31
N PRO A 202 8.47 -8.31 -7.14
CA PRO A 202 7.77 -7.93 -8.36
C PRO A 202 7.60 -9.09 -9.36
N SER A 203 8.48 -10.09 -9.31
CA SER A 203 8.39 -11.31 -10.13
C SER A 203 7.43 -12.37 -9.58
N GLY A 204 6.97 -12.23 -8.32
CA GLY A 204 6.21 -13.27 -7.62
C GLY A 204 7.02 -14.51 -7.24
N ALA A 205 8.34 -14.50 -7.43
CA ALA A 205 9.22 -15.63 -7.14
C ALA A 205 9.69 -15.71 -5.68
N GLN A 206 9.60 -14.59 -4.94
CA GLN A 206 10.05 -14.49 -3.55
C GLN A 206 9.03 -13.74 -2.70
N VAL A 207 9.09 -13.96 -1.38
CA VAL A 207 8.32 -13.25 -0.35
C VAL A 207 9.32 -12.70 0.68
N ALA A 208 9.28 -11.37 0.91
CA ALA A 208 9.95 -10.76 2.04
C ALA A 208 8.98 -10.69 3.23
N PHE A 209 9.50 -10.82 4.43
CA PHE A 209 8.71 -10.85 5.66
C PHE A 209 9.53 -10.42 6.87
N THR A 210 8.86 -10.12 7.97
CA THR A 210 9.51 -9.82 9.26
C THR A 210 9.62 -11.10 10.08
N SER A 211 10.79 -11.33 10.69
CA SER A 211 11.02 -12.43 11.62
C SER A 211 11.89 -12.02 12.78
N ASP A 212 11.56 -12.45 14.00
CA ASP A 212 12.36 -12.23 15.21
C ASP A 212 13.26 -13.42 15.57
N ARG A 213 13.49 -14.36 14.65
CA ARG A 213 14.31 -15.58 14.83
C ARG A 213 15.77 -15.32 15.24
N THR A 214 16.25 -14.09 15.13
CA THR A 214 17.60 -13.67 15.58
C THR A 214 17.57 -12.80 16.83
N GLY A 215 16.48 -12.86 17.60
CA GLY A 215 16.29 -12.14 18.87
C GLY A 215 15.59 -10.79 18.74
N ALA A 216 15.61 -10.16 17.56
CA ALA A 216 14.89 -8.93 17.26
C ALA A 216 14.32 -9.02 15.84
N PRO A 217 13.17 -8.36 15.56
CA PRO A 217 12.59 -8.32 14.24
C PRO A 217 13.55 -7.81 13.17
N GLN A 218 13.69 -8.60 12.11
CA GLN A 218 14.51 -8.33 10.92
C GLN A 218 13.74 -8.68 9.66
N ILE A 219 14.15 -8.10 8.54
CA ILE A 219 13.60 -8.45 7.23
C ILE A 219 14.32 -9.68 6.68
N TRP A 220 13.55 -10.67 6.31
CA TRP A 220 13.96 -11.93 5.70
C TRP A 220 13.32 -12.09 4.34
N VAL A 221 13.90 -12.92 3.51
CA VAL A 221 13.36 -13.31 2.20
C VAL A 221 13.41 -14.82 2.07
N VAL A 222 12.34 -15.37 1.52
CA VAL A 222 12.22 -16.80 1.17
C VAL A 222 11.68 -16.92 -0.26
N GLY A 223 12.06 -17.97 -0.97
CA GLY A 223 11.45 -18.33 -2.26
C GLY A 223 9.94 -18.58 -2.11
N ALA A 224 9.17 -18.27 -3.12
CA ALA A 224 7.74 -18.62 -3.13
C ALA A 224 7.49 -20.14 -3.11
N ASP A 225 8.52 -20.95 -3.28
CA ASP A 225 8.56 -22.40 -3.09
C ASP A 225 8.90 -22.84 -1.66
N GLY A 226 9.28 -21.91 -0.77
CA GLY A 226 9.73 -22.16 0.60
C GLY A 226 11.23 -22.37 0.75
N LEU A 227 11.99 -22.27 -0.33
CA LEU A 227 13.45 -22.47 -0.33
C LEU A 227 14.22 -21.13 -0.28
N ASN A 228 15.55 -21.23 -0.15
CA ASN A 228 16.47 -20.08 -0.20
C ASN A 228 16.17 -18.99 0.83
N LEU A 229 15.85 -19.39 2.06
CA LEU A 229 15.63 -18.46 3.18
C LEU A 229 16.92 -17.70 3.52
N ARG A 230 16.86 -16.37 3.59
CA ARG A 230 18.01 -15.52 3.97
C ARG A 230 17.57 -14.26 4.67
N ARG A 231 18.40 -13.77 5.60
CA ARG A 231 18.22 -12.48 6.27
C ARG A 231 18.75 -11.34 5.39
N LEU A 232 18.03 -10.21 5.35
CA LEU A 232 18.47 -9.02 4.64
C LEU A 232 19.00 -7.92 5.57
N THR A 233 18.40 -7.72 6.76
CA THR A 233 18.73 -6.60 7.64
C THR A 233 19.42 -7.06 8.91
N SER A 234 20.19 -6.14 9.53
CA SER A 234 20.86 -6.31 10.83
C SER A 234 20.67 -5.06 11.68
N GLU A 235 19.47 -4.52 11.69
CA GLU A 235 19.07 -3.33 12.44
C GLU A 235 18.75 -3.71 13.90
N SER A 236 18.60 -2.71 14.78
CA SER A 236 18.10 -2.95 16.14
C SER A 236 16.67 -3.49 16.14
N TYR A 237 15.89 -3.09 15.15
CA TYR A 237 14.52 -3.52 14.89
C TYR A 237 14.14 -3.11 13.46
N ALA A 238 13.71 -4.04 12.64
CA ALA A 238 13.20 -3.80 11.27
C ALA A 238 11.91 -4.56 11.04
N ASP A 239 10.87 -3.87 10.56
CA ASP A 239 9.52 -4.42 10.39
C ASP A 239 8.81 -3.83 9.17
N ARG A 240 7.71 -4.49 8.75
CA ARG A 240 6.80 -4.05 7.69
C ARG A 240 7.50 -3.79 6.36
N PRO A 241 8.12 -4.81 5.79
CA PRO A 241 8.74 -4.67 4.49
C PRO A 241 7.68 -4.44 3.41
N THR A 242 8.03 -3.66 2.39
CA THR A 242 7.30 -3.56 1.14
C THR A 242 8.29 -3.58 -0.01
N TRP A 243 8.06 -4.46 -0.99
CA TRP A 243 8.95 -4.59 -2.14
C TRP A 243 8.55 -3.61 -3.24
N SER A 244 9.52 -2.92 -3.82
CA SER A 244 9.29 -1.97 -4.92
C SER A 244 8.84 -2.71 -6.18
N PRO A 245 8.04 -2.09 -7.05
CA PRO A 245 7.82 -2.62 -8.39
C PRO A 245 9.13 -2.59 -9.21
N ALA A 246 9.18 -3.40 -10.27
CA ALA A 246 10.29 -3.34 -11.24
C ALA A 246 10.44 -1.91 -11.80
N PRO A 247 11.65 -1.48 -12.16
CA PRO A 247 12.92 -2.25 -12.20
C PRO A 247 13.79 -2.11 -10.95
N TYR A 248 13.34 -1.48 -9.88
CA TYR A 248 14.23 -0.99 -8.81
C TYR A 248 14.75 -2.05 -7.85
N ASN A 249 14.05 -3.17 -7.65
CA ASN A 249 14.40 -4.27 -6.75
C ASN A 249 14.84 -3.81 -5.35
N GLU A 250 14.01 -2.96 -4.71
CA GLU A 250 14.24 -2.38 -3.39
C GLU A 250 13.17 -2.81 -2.39
N ILE A 251 13.55 -2.92 -1.13
CA ILE A 251 12.61 -3.16 -0.02
C ILE A 251 12.65 -1.96 0.92
N ALA A 252 11.52 -1.26 1.04
CA ALA A 252 11.34 -0.25 2.07
C ALA A 252 10.79 -0.91 3.34
N PHE A 253 11.21 -0.45 4.51
CA PHE A 253 10.82 -1.01 5.80
C PHE A 253 10.89 0.04 6.92
N SER A 254 10.18 -0.21 8.01
CA SER A 254 10.25 0.59 9.24
C SER A 254 11.43 0.13 10.07
N VAL A 255 12.23 1.07 10.58
CA VAL A 255 13.38 0.80 11.45
C VAL A 255 13.27 1.61 12.73
N ARG A 256 13.62 1.02 13.86
CA ARG A 256 13.68 1.75 15.13
C ARG A 256 14.91 2.63 15.20
N THR A 257 14.70 3.93 15.45
CA THR A 257 15.74 4.94 15.64
C THR A 257 15.50 5.62 17.00
N GLY A 258 16.20 5.15 18.03
CA GLY A 258 15.93 5.57 19.40
C GLY A 258 14.53 5.16 19.88
N SER A 259 13.72 6.14 20.28
CA SER A 259 12.32 5.93 20.73
C SER A 259 11.29 6.01 19.61
N ARG A 260 11.71 6.23 18.36
CA ARG A 260 10.83 6.44 17.19
C ARG A 260 11.11 5.42 16.10
N PHE A 261 10.33 5.51 15.05
CA PHE A 261 10.55 4.74 13.83
C PHE A 261 10.83 5.69 12.66
N ASP A 262 11.69 5.24 11.77
CA ASP A 262 12.00 5.86 10.49
C ASP A 262 11.90 4.83 9.37
N ILE A 263 11.96 5.28 8.12
CA ILE A 263 11.91 4.42 6.95
C ILE A 263 13.30 4.35 6.33
N LYS A 264 13.76 3.12 6.11
CA LYS A 264 14.93 2.80 5.31
C LYS A 264 14.53 2.01 4.07
N ILE A 265 15.39 2.04 3.07
CA ILE A 265 15.29 1.25 1.84
C ILE A 265 16.55 0.41 1.70
N TYR A 266 16.36 -0.89 1.51
CA TYR A 266 17.39 -1.87 1.22
C TYR A 266 17.40 -2.20 -0.26
N GLN A 267 18.55 -2.10 -0.93
CA GLN A 267 18.75 -2.50 -2.32
C GLN A 267 19.09 -3.99 -2.36
N VAL A 268 18.23 -4.80 -2.95
CA VAL A 268 18.35 -6.27 -2.90
C VAL A 268 19.57 -6.78 -3.68
N ASP A 269 19.96 -6.08 -4.74
CA ASP A 269 21.03 -6.51 -5.65
C ASP A 269 22.43 -6.36 -5.07
N ASN A 270 22.66 -5.39 -4.17
CA ASN A 270 24.00 -5.07 -3.65
C ASN A 270 24.05 -4.92 -2.12
N GLY A 271 22.91 -5.06 -1.42
CA GLY A 271 22.85 -4.94 0.03
C GLY A 271 22.95 -3.52 0.60
N ALA A 272 23.00 -2.50 -0.24
CA ALA A 272 23.09 -1.12 0.22
C ALA A 272 21.79 -0.69 0.92
N THR A 273 21.92 0.05 2.02
CA THR A 273 20.79 0.60 2.78
C THR A 273 20.88 2.12 2.82
N ARG A 274 19.74 2.80 2.61
CA ARG A 274 19.63 4.26 2.80
C ARG A 274 18.40 4.61 3.62
N GLN A 275 18.51 5.63 4.44
CA GLN A 275 17.39 6.19 5.21
C GLN A 275 16.69 7.27 4.39
N ILE A 276 15.35 7.39 4.49
CA ILE A 276 14.56 8.38 3.75
C ILE A 276 13.70 9.26 4.65
N THR A 277 13.57 8.98 5.95
CA THR A 277 12.97 9.86 6.97
C THR A 277 13.93 10.01 8.14
N PHE A 278 13.93 11.15 8.82
CA PHE A 278 14.99 11.51 9.77
C PHE A 278 14.42 12.08 11.09
N GLY A 279 13.46 11.38 11.69
CA GLY A 279 12.98 11.70 13.04
C GLY A 279 11.93 12.83 13.11
N GLU A 280 11.35 13.25 12.00
CA GLU A 280 10.16 14.14 12.02
C GLU A 280 8.93 13.32 12.44
N GLY A 281 8.78 13.10 13.75
CA GLY A 281 7.80 12.19 14.33
C GLY A 281 8.18 10.72 14.19
N THR A 282 7.22 9.82 14.30
CA THR A 282 7.35 8.40 14.00
C THR A 282 6.88 8.15 12.56
N ASN A 283 7.66 7.41 11.77
CA ASN A 283 7.41 7.12 10.37
C ASN A 283 7.39 5.59 10.15
N GLU A 284 6.25 5.02 9.74
CA GLU A 284 6.05 3.58 9.69
C GLU A 284 5.22 3.13 8.49
N SER A 285 5.23 1.81 8.25
CA SER A 285 4.36 1.14 7.27
C SER A 285 4.50 1.73 5.86
N PRO A 286 5.69 1.70 5.25
CA PRO A 286 5.87 2.20 3.90
C PRO A 286 5.07 1.36 2.87
N ALA A 287 4.63 2.00 1.79
CA ALA A 287 3.98 1.36 0.65
C ALA A 287 4.44 2.03 -0.65
N TRP A 288 4.98 1.25 -1.58
CA TRP A 288 5.45 1.76 -2.86
C TRP A 288 4.31 2.16 -3.78
N ALA A 289 4.50 3.27 -4.47
CA ALA A 289 3.71 3.62 -5.63
C ALA A 289 4.05 2.67 -6.81
N PRO A 290 3.10 2.41 -7.73
CA PRO A 290 3.33 1.45 -8.83
C PRO A 290 4.42 1.85 -9.82
N ASN A 291 4.86 3.11 -9.82
CA ASN A 291 6.01 3.58 -10.62
C ASN A 291 7.36 3.45 -9.89
N GLY A 292 7.39 2.99 -8.64
CA GLY A 292 8.59 2.84 -7.81
C GLY A 292 9.32 4.15 -7.47
N LYS A 293 8.72 5.33 -7.75
CA LYS A 293 9.34 6.65 -7.51
C LYS A 293 8.83 7.36 -6.27
N HIS A 294 7.74 6.86 -5.69
CA HIS A 294 7.11 7.44 -4.49
C HIS A 294 6.81 6.35 -3.49
N LEU A 295 6.73 6.74 -2.22
CA LEU A 295 6.25 5.93 -1.11
C LEU A 295 5.14 6.67 -0.38
N ALA A 296 4.09 5.95 -0.03
CA ALA A 296 3.17 6.36 1.01
C ALA A 296 3.64 5.76 2.35
N PHE A 297 3.41 6.45 3.45
CA PHE A 297 3.75 5.97 4.80
C PHE A 297 2.90 6.66 5.86
N MET A 298 2.78 6.03 7.00
CA MET A 298 2.17 6.60 8.19
C MET A 298 3.18 7.48 8.91
N SER A 299 2.77 8.67 9.40
CA SER A 299 3.65 9.55 10.17
C SER A 299 2.88 10.38 11.19
N THR A 300 3.56 10.68 12.32
CA THR A 300 3.09 11.62 13.35
C THR A 300 3.76 13.00 13.26
N ARG A 301 4.43 13.33 12.15
CA ARG A 301 5.22 14.58 11.98
C ARG A 301 4.45 15.88 12.16
N MET A 302 3.13 15.86 11.98
CA MET A 302 2.27 17.05 12.14
C MET A 302 1.56 17.10 13.50
N GLY A 303 1.95 16.24 14.46
CA GLY A 303 1.34 16.18 15.78
C GLY A 303 1.19 14.76 16.31
N ARG A 304 0.20 14.53 17.20
CA ARG A 304 0.02 13.20 17.84
C ARG A 304 -0.78 12.22 17.00
N ALA A 305 -1.56 12.70 16.02
CA ALA A 305 -2.38 11.84 15.18
C ALA A 305 -1.53 11.20 14.08
N ASN A 306 -1.76 9.91 13.85
CA ASN A 306 -1.19 9.20 12.72
C ASN A 306 -1.86 9.66 11.43
N GLN A 307 -1.07 10.13 10.45
CA GLN A 307 -1.56 10.57 9.15
C GLN A 307 -0.78 9.88 8.03
N ILE A 308 -1.40 9.77 6.86
CA ILE A 308 -0.73 9.24 5.67
C ILE A 308 -0.02 10.39 4.95
N PHE A 309 1.23 10.15 4.60
CA PHE A 309 2.08 11.03 3.82
C PHE A 309 2.58 10.31 2.58
N ILE A 310 2.95 11.07 1.57
CA ILE A 310 3.66 10.60 0.38
C ILE A 310 4.99 11.35 0.29
N ALA A 311 6.05 10.65 -0.05
CA ALA A 311 7.35 11.24 -0.38
C ALA A 311 7.89 10.65 -1.67
N ARG A 312 8.83 11.33 -2.30
CA ARG A 312 9.65 10.72 -3.34
C ARG A 312 10.54 9.62 -2.75
N ARG A 313 10.99 8.70 -3.62
CA ARG A 313 11.90 7.60 -3.27
C ARG A 313 13.20 8.07 -2.58
N ASP A 314 13.63 9.33 -2.79
CA ASP A 314 14.78 9.93 -2.13
C ASP A 314 14.44 10.64 -0.78
N GLY A 315 13.19 10.53 -0.32
CA GLY A 315 12.71 11.14 0.92
C GLY A 315 12.30 12.61 0.78
N LYS A 316 12.39 13.19 -0.40
CA LYS A 316 12.02 14.60 -0.67
C LYS A 316 10.54 14.72 -1.05
N ASP A 317 10.09 15.98 -1.17
CA ASP A 317 8.73 16.35 -1.61
C ASP A 317 7.63 15.68 -0.78
N VAL A 318 7.80 15.72 0.55
CA VAL A 318 6.85 15.11 1.49
C VAL A 318 5.53 15.86 1.50
N ARG A 319 4.42 15.16 1.26
CA ARG A 319 3.07 15.72 1.22
C ARG A 319 2.13 14.95 2.13
N GLN A 320 1.30 15.67 2.87
CA GLN A 320 0.25 15.06 3.68
C GLN A 320 -0.97 14.72 2.83
N VAL A 321 -1.45 13.47 2.98
CA VAL A 321 -2.62 12.94 2.25
C VAL A 321 -3.89 13.00 3.10
N THR A 322 -3.80 12.61 4.39
CA THR A 322 -4.96 12.57 5.29
C THR A 322 -4.84 13.59 6.41
N ARG A 323 -5.98 14.08 6.94
CA ARG A 323 -6.02 15.11 7.98
C ARG A 323 -7.00 14.80 9.12
N GLU A 324 -7.95 13.89 8.92
CA GLU A 324 -9.01 13.55 9.87
C GLU A 324 -8.78 12.21 10.54
N GLY A 325 -9.01 12.12 11.85
CA GLY A 325 -8.81 10.91 12.65
C GLY A 325 -7.37 10.45 12.70
N ASN A 326 -7.15 9.17 13.03
CA ASN A 326 -5.88 8.49 12.86
C ASN A 326 -5.96 7.53 11.67
N ASN A 327 -4.93 7.54 10.85
CA ASN A 327 -4.86 6.76 9.62
C ASN A 327 -3.60 5.90 9.62
N PHE A 328 -3.74 4.62 9.25
CA PHE A 328 -2.73 3.60 9.44
C PHE A 328 -2.54 2.76 8.17
N THR A 329 -1.36 2.16 8.05
CA THR A 329 -1.06 1.09 7.10
C THR A 329 -1.54 1.38 5.68
N PRO A 330 -0.99 2.42 5.02
CA PRO A 330 -1.33 2.71 3.65
C PRO A 330 -0.91 1.57 2.72
N ASN A 331 -1.66 1.38 1.63
CA ASN A 331 -1.27 0.55 0.52
C ASN A 331 -1.66 1.24 -0.79
N TRP A 332 -0.84 1.09 -1.82
CA TRP A 332 -1.01 1.83 -3.07
C TRP A 332 -1.52 0.91 -4.18
N SER A 333 -2.52 1.38 -4.95
CA SER A 333 -3.04 0.61 -6.09
C SER A 333 -2.04 0.59 -7.24
N SER A 334 -2.20 -0.38 -8.14
CA SER A 334 -1.54 -0.36 -9.45
C SER A 334 -1.98 0.87 -10.29
N SER A 335 -1.24 1.17 -11.34
CA SER A 335 -1.65 2.12 -12.38
C SER A 335 -2.80 1.49 -13.20
N GLN A 336 -3.92 2.17 -13.25
CA GLN A 336 -5.07 1.79 -14.08
C GLN A 336 -4.89 2.25 -15.52
#